data_ac0857c5bbd94f60a59929fc051b4037
#
_entry.id   ac0857c5bbd94f60a59929fc051b4037
#
_cell.length_a   1.000
_cell.length_b   1.000
_cell.length_c   1.000
_cell.angle_alpha   90.00
_cell.angle_beta   90.00
_cell.angle_gamma   90.00
#
_symmetry.space_group_name_H-M   'P 1'
#
loop_
_entity.id
_entity.type
_entity.pdbx_description
1 polymer ?
#
loop_
_entity_poly.entity_id
_entity_poly.type
_entity_poly.pdbx_seq_one_letter_code
_entity_poly.pdbx_strand_id
1 'polypeptide(L)'
;MITLLEFVLQNLLFIGLHLDCRSSFPKQLSKAEERECIEKIAAGDAEARNVLIEHNLRFVAYIVNKNYPESIRGSQQDADDLISIGTIGLIRAAETFDYSKGSHFSTYASRCIDNAITHQRKHIRQFQ
;
A
#
# COMPACT_ATOMS: atom_id res chain seq x y z
N MET A 1 -4.71 -22.04 -7.10
CA MET A 1 -3.73 -20.94 -7.23
C MET A 1 -4.46 -19.65 -7.56
N ILE A 2 -4.46 -18.72 -6.65
CA ILE A 2 -5.03 -17.40 -6.90
C ILE A 2 -4.03 -16.64 -7.78
N THR A 3 -4.44 -16.23 -8.97
CA THR A 3 -3.60 -15.42 -9.84
C THR A 3 -3.38 -14.04 -9.20
N LEU A 4 -2.26 -13.39 -9.52
CA LEU A 4 -1.98 -12.04 -9.06
C LEU A 4 -3.16 -11.08 -9.36
N LEU A 5 -3.82 -11.29 -10.50
CA LEU A 5 -4.98 -10.52 -10.92
C LEU A 5 -6.20 -10.73 -10.01
N GLU A 6 -6.49 -11.97 -9.65
CA GLU A 6 -7.58 -12.31 -8.71
C GLU A 6 -7.31 -11.76 -7.31
N PHE A 7 -6.07 -11.85 -6.87
CA PHE A 7 -5.63 -11.27 -5.60
C PHE A 7 -5.80 -9.75 -5.59
N VAL A 8 -5.38 -9.07 -6.65
CA VAL A 8 -5.54 -7.62 -6.82
C VAL A 8 -7.01 -7.23 -6.88
N LEU A 9 -7.84 -7.96 -7.66
CA LEU A 9 -9.27 -7.73 -7.76
C LEU A 9 -10.00 -7.90 -6.43
N GLN A 10 -9.68 -8.96 -5.70
CA GLN A 10 -10.28 -9.26 -4.40
C GLN A 10 -9.91 -8.23 -3.34
N ASN A 11 -8.66 -7.73 -3.37
CA ASN A 11 -8.20 -6.67 -2.49
C ASN A 11 -8.70 -5.28 -2.92
N LEU A 12 -8.87 -5.02 -4.22
CA LEU A 12 -9.48 -3.79 -4.74
C LEU A 12 -10.95 -3.67 -4.33
N LEU A 13 -11.70 -4.77 -4.35
CA LEU A 13 -13.08 -4.80 -3.86
C LEU A 13 -13.14 -4.51 -2.35
N PHE A 14 -12.24 -5.10 -1.59
CA PHE A 14 -12.11 -4.89 -0.15
C PHE A 14 -11.70 -3.44 0.16
N ILE A 15 -10.73 -2.90 -0.58
CA ILE A 15 -10.25 -1.51 -0.46
C ILE A 15 -11.35 -0.53 -0.89
N GLY A 16 -12.09 -0.83 -1.96
CA GLY A 16 -13.21 0.00 -2.43
C GLY A 16 -14.33 0.12 -1.40
N LEU A 17 -14.63 -0.96 -0.68
CA LEU A 17 -15.61 -0.96 0.41
C LEU A 17 -15.13 -0.22 1.67
N HIS A 18 -13.82 -0.10 1.86
CA HIS A 18 -13.21 0.58 3.02
C HIS A 18 -12.84 2.04 2.74
N LEU A 19 -12.70 2.45 1.48
CA LEU A 19 -12.36 3.84 1.12
C LEU A 19 -13.50 4.83 1.39
N ASP A 20 -14.74 4.37 1.43
CA ASP A 20 -15.89 5.19 1.83
C ASP A 20 -15.89 5.57 3.32
N CYS A 21 -15.02 4.97 4.10
CA CYS A 21 -14.86 5.22 5.53
C CYS A 21 -13.44 5.68 5.87
N ARG A 22 -13.09 6.92 5.51
CA ARG A 22 -11.79 7.54 5.84
C ARG A 22 -11.44 7.51 7.33
N SER A 23 -12.43 7.35 8.19
CA SER A 23 -12.25 7.26 9.64
C SER A 23 -12.00 5.85 10.17
N SER A 24 -12.08 4.81 9.33
CA SER A 24 -12.07 3.42 9.79
C SER A 24 -10.91 2.57 9.29
N PHE A 25 -9.82 3.16 8.84
CA PHE A 25 -8.59 2.39 8.63
C PHE A 25 -8.10 1.81 9.97
N PRO A 26 -7.69 0.53 10.00
CA PRO A 26 -7.15 -0.06 11.20
C PRO A 26 -5.98 0.74 11.76
N LYS A 27 -5.82 0.70 13.09
CA LYS A 27 -4.70 1.32 13.76
C LYS A 27 -3.38 0.71 13.29
N GLN A 28 -2.34 1.52 13.22
CA GLN A 28 -1.01 1.06 12.87
C GLN A 28 -0.52 0.00 13.87
N LEU A 29 0.13 -1.04 13.35
CA LEU A 29 0.75 -2.08 14.16
C LEU A 29 1.90 -1.50 15.01
N SER A 30 2.09 -2.04 16.21
CA SER A 30 3.32 -1.82 16.97
C SER A 30 4.52 -2.44 16.24
N LYS A 31 5.73 -2.03 16.58
CA LYS A 31 6.95 -2.62 15.98
C LYS A 31 7.05 -4.12 16.21
N ALA A 32 6.62 -4.61 17.37
CA ALA A 32 6.61 -6.04 17.68
C ALA A 32 5.61 -6.80 16.83
N GLU A 33 4.40 -6.28 16.67
CA GLU A 33 3.35 -6.88 15.83
C GLU A 33 3.75 -6.87 14.35
N GLU A 34 4.33 -5.78 13.88
CA GLU A 34 4.84 -5.66 12.51
C GLU A 34 5.93 -6.71 12.23
N ARG A 35 6.88 -6.86 13.15
CA ARG A 35 7.93 -7.85 13.04
C ARG A 35 7.37 -9.27 13.02
N GLU A 36 6.42 -9.58 13.87
CA GLU A 36 5.74 -10.87 13.90
C GLU A 36 5.05 -11.16 12.56
N CYS A 37 4.33 -10.19 11.99
CA CYS A 37 3.73 -10.31 10.67
C CYS A 37 4.76 -10.61 9.58
N ILE A 38 5.88 -9.89 9.58
CA ILE A 38 6.96 -10.06 8.59
C ILE A 38 7.57 -11.46 8.69
N GLU A 39 7.81 -11.95 9.89
CA GLU A 39 8.31 -13.32 10.12
C GLU A 39 7.34 -14.38 9.63
N LYS A 40 6.04 -14.19 9.86
CA LYS A 40 4.99 -15.09 9.35
C LYS A 40 4.87 -15.06 7.83
N ILE A 41 5.00 -13.89 7.22
CA ILE A 41 5.02 -13.74 5.75
C ILE A 41 6.18 -14.51 5.15
N ALA A 42 7.37 -14.41 5.74
CA ALA A 42 8.55 -15.16 5.31
C ALA A 42 8.34 -16.70 5.40
N ALA A 43 7.50 -17.14 6.33
CA ALA A 43 7.11 -18.54 6.47
C ALA A 43 5.94 -18.98 5.55
N GLY A 44 5.43 -18.06 4.71
CA GLY A 44 4.36 -18.35 3.75
C GLY A 44 2.94 -18.08 4.23
N ASP A 45 2.76 -17.33 5.33
CA ASP A 45 1.43 -16.99 5.87
C ASP A 45 0.81 -15.82 5.07
N ALA A 46 -0.16 -16.13 4.22
CA ALA A 46 -0.87 -15.14 3.42
C ALA A 46 -1.76 -14.22 4.25
N GLU A 47 -2.30 -14.68 5.37
CA GLU A 47 -3.16 -13.89 6.24
C GLU A 47 -2.35 -12.82 6.99
N ALA A 48 -1.14 -13.14 7.42
CA ALA A 48 -0.21 -12.18 8.01
C ALA A 48 0.13 -11.04 7.01
N ARG A 49 0.27 -11.36 5.74
CA ARG A 49 0.46 -10.37 4.67
C ARG A 49 -0.74 -9.42 4.57
N ASN A 50 -1.95 -9.93 4.60
CA ASN A 50 -3.16 -9.12 4.57
C ASN A 50 -3.25 -8.19 5.79
N VAL A 51 -2.94 -8.69 6.97
CA VAL A 51 -2.88 -7.88 8.20
C VAL A 51 -1.86 -6.74 8.07
N LEU A 52 -0.67 -7.02 7.56
CA LEU A 52 0.37 -6.02 7.36
C LEU A 52 -0.09 -4.93 6.39
N ILE A 53 -0.73 -5.30 5.30
CA ILE A 53 -1.26 -4.36 4.29
C ILE A 53 -2.38 -3.51 4.90
N GLU A 54 -3.38 -4.10 5.52
CA GLU A 54 -4.53 -3.40 6.11
C GLU A 54 -4.10 -2.36 7.14
N HIS A 55 -3.18 -2.72 8.02
CA HIS A 55 -2.69 -1.84 9.09
C HIS A 55 -1.70 -0.78 8.60
N ASN A 56 -1.33 -0.78 7.31
CA ASN A 56 -0.49 0.23 6.68
C ASN A 56 -1.25 1.09 5.63
N LEU A 57 -2.56 0.94 5.49
CA LEU A 57 -3.35 1.75 4.55
C LEU A 57 -3.33 3.23 4.92
N ARG A 58 -3.35 3.58 6.20
CA ARG A 58 -3.18 4.97 6.67
C ARG A 58 -1.84 5.56 6.24
N PHE A 59 -0.82 4.73 6.20
CA PHE A 59 0.51 5.14 5.76
C PHE A 59 0.53 5.52 4.27
N VAL A 60 -0.19 4.77 3.43
CA VAL A 60 -0.37 5.13 2.01
C VAL A 60 -1.02 6.51 1.88
N ALA A 61 -2.12 6.75 2.58
CA ALA A 61 -2.81 8.04 2.59
C ALA A 61 -1.87 9.18 3.08
N TYR A 62 -1.09 8.92 4.11
CA TYR A 62 -0.09 9.86 4.62
C TYR A 62 0.95 10.23 3.56
N ILE A 63 1.50 9.24 2.86
CA ILE A 63 2.48 9.46 1.78
C ILE A 63 1.87 10.27 0.64
N VAL A 64 0.65 9.95 0.22
CA VAL A 64 -0.05 10.70 -0.83
C VAL A 64 -0.28 12.15 -0.42
N ASN A 65 -0.75 12.38 0.81
CA ASN A 65 -0.98 13.73 1.33
C ASN A 65 0.31 14.56 1.42
N LYS A 66 1.40 13.93 1.82
CA LYS A 66 2.68 14.58 2.02
C LYS A 66 3.39 14.90 0.70
N ASN A 67 3.45 13.93 -0.22
CA ASN A 67 4.28 14.02 -1.41
C ASN A 67 3.53 14.53 -2.65
N TYR A 68 2.19 14.48 -2.63
CA TYR A 68 1.34 14.84 -3.77
C TYR A 68 0.20 15.79 -3.37
N PRO A 69 0.50 16.91 -2.69
CA PRO A 69 -0.54 17.80 -2.17
C PRO A 69 -1.38 18.45 -3.27
N GLU A 70 -0.83 18.65 -4.46
CA GLU A 70 -1.54 19.22 -5.61
C GLU A 70 -2.68 18.34 -6.10
N SER A 71 -2.50 17.03 -6.06
CA SER A 71 -3.53 16.06 -6.45
C SER A 71 -4.73 16.08 -5.50
N ILE A 72 -4.51 16.40 -4.23
CA ILE A 72 -5.58 16.51 -3.23
C ILE A 72 -6.39 17.78 -3.43
N ARG A 73 -5.74 18.87 -3.85
CA ARG A 73 -6.39 20.15 -4.14
C ARG A 73 -7.19 20.11 -5.44
N GLY A 74 -6.82 19.23 -6.38
CA GLY A 74 -7.45 19.12 -7.69
C GLY A 74 -8.84 18.48 -7.62
N SER A 75 -8.94 17.30 -7.11
CA SER A 75 -10.20 16.59 -6.90
C SER A 75 -10.04 15.45 -5.90
N GLN A 76 -11.15 15.07 -5.26
CA GLN A 76 -11.21 13.89 -4.40
C GLN A 76 -10.88 12.62 -5.18
N GLN A 77 -11.33 12.55 -6.44
CA GLN A 77 -11.06 11.43 -7.33
C GLN A 77 -9.57 11.22 -7.58
N ASP A 78 -8.81 12.30 -7.79
CA ASP A 78 -7.37 12.22 -8.01
C ASP A 78 -6.63 11.69 -6.78
N ALA A 79 -7.03 12.13 -5.59
CA ALA A 79 -6.47 11.65 -4.34
C ALA A 79 -6.75 10.15 -4.14
N ASP A 80 -7.98 9.72 -4.40
CA ASP A 80 -8.39 8.32 -4.26
C ASP A 80 -7.68 7.41 -5.27
N ASP A 81 -7.48 7.88 -6.51
CA ASP A 81 -6.70 7.19 -7.53
C ASP A 81 -5.24 7.00 -7.09
N LEU A 82 -4.61 8.02 -6.53
CA LEU A 82 -3.24 7.93 -6.02
C LEU A 82 -3.13 6.98 -4.83
N ILE A 83 -4.10 6.99 -3.94
CA ILE A 83 -4.14 6.05 -2.80
C ILE A 83 -4.27 4.61 -3.30
N SER A 84 -5.09 4.36 -4.32
CA SER A 84 -5.23 3.04 -4.94
C SER A 84 -3.92 2.58 -5.58
N ILE A 85 -3.25 3.43 -6.33
CA ILE A 85 -1.94 3.13 -6.95
C ILE A 85 -0.87 2.91 -5.87
N GLY A 86 -0.84 3.77 -4.85
CA GLY A 86 0.08 3.64 -3.73
C GLY A 86 -0.13 2.33 -2.95
N THR A 87 -1.37 1.88 -2.84
CA THR A 87 -1.70 0.59 -2.20
C THR A 87 -1.12 -0.59 -2.97
N ILE A 88 -1.09 -0.54 -4.30
CA ILE A 88 -0.39 -1.55 -5.11
C ILE A 88 1.10 -1.58 -4.77
N GLY A 89 1.72 -0.44 -4.59
CA GLY A 89 3.10 -0.33 -4.12
C GLY A 89 3.30 -0.93 -2.72
N LEU A 90 2.38 -0.70 -1.81
CA LEU A 90 2.39 -1.30 -0.46
C LEU A 90 2.28 -2.83 -0.52
N ILE A 91 1.40 -3.37 -1.35
CA ILE A 91 1.24 -4.81 -1.55
C ILE A 91 2.57 -5.41 -2.04
N ARG A 92 3.21 -4.78 -3.01
CA ARG A 92 4.52 -5.21 -3.51
C ARG A 92 5.58 -5.16 -2.42
N ALA A 93 5.57 -4.12 -1.58
CA ALA A 93 6.48 -4.02 -0.45
C ALA A 93 6.30 -5.18 0.54
N ALA A 94 5.06 -5.53 0.88
CA ALA A 94 4.76 -6.65 1.77
C ALA A 94 5.22 -7.99 1.21
N GLU A 95 5.19 -8.15 -0.11
CA GLU A 95 5.61 -9.39 -0.79
C GLU A 95 7.14 -9.53 -0.93
N THR A 96 7.85 -8.42 -1.04
CA THR A 96 9.27 -8.41 -1.40
C THR A 96 10.21 -7.94 -0.30
N PHE A 97 9.67 -7.49 0.84
CA PHE A 97 10.49 -7.00 1.95
C PHE A 97 11.36 -8.09 2.55
N ASP A 98 12.65 -7.81 2.67
CA ASP A 98 13.62 -8.69 3.30
C ASP A 98 14.12 -8.07 4.62
N TYR A 99 13.64 -8.61 5.72
CA TYR A 99 13.99 -8.18 7.07
C TYR A 99 15.50 -8.32 7.38
N SER A 100 16.17 -9.29 6.75
CA SER A 100 17.58 -9.56 6.99
C SER A 100 18.52 -8.43 6.53
N LYS A 101 18.04 -7.55 5.66
CA LYS A 101 18.82 -6.40 5.14
C LYS A 101 18.91 -5.21 6.08
N GLY A 102 18.31 -5.28 7.27
CA GLY A 102 18.45 -4.29 8.34
C GLY A 102 17.68 -2.98 8.15
N SER A 103 16.91 -2.80 7.08
CA SER A 103 16.05 -1.63 6.88
C SER A 103 14.70 -1.79 7.56
N HIS A 104 14.06 -0.68 7.91
CA HIS A 104 12.69 -0.67 8.42
C HIS A 104 11.68 -0.89 7.28
N PHE A 105 10.60 -1.63 7.58
CA PHE A 105 9.53 -1.87 6.62
C PHE A 105 8.94 -0.55 6.08
N SER A 106 8.69 0.43 6.95
CA SER A 106 8.14 1.73 6.54
C SER A 106 9.01 2.46 5.52
N THR A 107 10.34 2.40 5.65
CA THR A 107 11.27 2.99 4.69
C THR A 107 11.18 2.31 3.33
N TYR A 108 11.14 1.00 3.32
CA TYR A 108 11.00 0.22 2.10
C TYR A 108 9.62 0.41 1.45
N ALA A 109 8.57 0.36 2.24
CA ALA A 109 7.20 0.58 1.77
C ALA A 109 7.02 1.98 1.17
N SER A 110 7.58 3.01 1.80
CA SER A 110 7.56 4.38 1.27
C SER A 110 8.13 4.45 -0.15
N ARG A 111 9.26 3.80 -0.39
CA ARG A 111 9.88 3.75 -1.74
C ARG A 111 9.00 3.00 -2.73
N CYS A 112 8.42 1.87 -2.35
CA CYS A 112 7.54 1.10 -3.23
C CYS A 112 6.28 1.88 -3.60
N ILE A 113 5.70 2.60 -2.63
CA ILE A 113 4.53 3.46 -2.84
C ILE A 113 4.87 4.60 -3.81
N ASP A 114 5.94 5.33 -3.55
CA ASP A 114 6.38 6.44 -4.42
C ASP A 114 6.74 5.96 -5.84
N ASN A 115 7.42 4.82 -5.95
CA ASN A 115 7.76 4.25 -7.23
C ASN A 115 6.51 3.85 -8.04
N ALA A 116 5.51 3.26 -7.41
CA ALA A 116 4.26 2.90 -8.06
C ALA A 116 3.54 4.14 -8.61
N ILE A 117 3.42 5.19 -7.80
CA ILE A 117 2.77 6.44 -8.20
C ILE A 117 3.55 7.14 -9.32
N THR A 118 4.87 7.24 -9.19
CA THR A 118 5.73 7.91 -10.18
C THR A 118 5.71 7.17 -11.51
N HIS A 119 5.75 5.85 -11.49
CA HIS A 119 5.67 5.03 -12.70
C HIS A 119 4.35 5.24 -13.44
N GLN A 120 3.24 5.23 -12.73
CA GLN A 120 1.92 5.45 -13.32
C GLN A 120 1.79 6.84 -13.93
N ARG A 121 2.29 7.87 -13.25
CA ARG A 121 2.27 9.25 -13.78
C ARG A 121 3.09 9.41 -15.06
N LYS A 122 4.25 8.77 -15.15
CA LYS A 122 5.06 8.77 -16.38
C LYS A 122 4.32 8.10 -17.52
N HIS A 123 3.67 6.99 -17.25
CA HIS A 123 2.91 6.24 -18.25
C HIS A 123 1.76 7.08 -18.82
N ILE A 124 1.00 7.76 -17.97
CA ILE A 124 -0.10 8.64 -18.40
C ILE A 124 0.41 9.78 -19.29
N ARG A 125 1.54 10.40 -18.95
CA ARG A 125 2.12 11.50 -19.75
C ARG A 125 2.56 11.07 -21.14
N GLN A 126 2.92 9.82 -21.34
CA GLN A 126 3.34 9.29 -22.66
C GLN A 126 2.16 9.13 -23.62
N PHE A 127 0.94 9.08 -23.12
CA PHE A 127 -0.28 8.92 -23.92
C PHE A 127 -1.06 10.23 -24.16
N GLN A 128 -0.57 11.35 -23.64
CA GLN A 128 -1.12 12.69 -23.86
C GLN A 128 -0.27 13.47 -24.86
#